data_907eeb740f743f287153a2b8b170d138
#
_entry.id   907eeb740f743f287153a2b8b170d138
#
_cell.length_a   1.000
_cell.length_b   1.000
_cell.length_c   1.000
_cell.angle_alpha   90.00
_cell.angle_beta   90.00
_cell.angle_gamma   90.00
#
_symmetry.space_group_name_H-M   'P 1'
#
loop_
_entity.id
_entity.type
_entity.pdbx_description
1 polymer ?
#
loop_
_entity_poly.entity_id
_entity_poly.type
_entity_poly.pdbx_seq_one_letter_code
_entity_poly.pdbx_strand_id
1 'polypeptide(L)'
;MKITFYGTRDYDHLYFDVLAADPEYGCDIRFLAANLDKDTAPLAAGGEAVCAFVNADGSAPVLETLAAVGVKLLLLRCAGFNNVDLDAAKRCGITVLRVPGYSPEAVAEHAMALAMAANRRICKAYIKVRNNNFALDGLLGHTLYGSAAGIVGTGRIGAAMARICCGFGMTVLAYDQYRNPALEGLVRYVGLEELLRTADLVSLHCPLTPETHHMIDADAIKMMRDSAILVNTSRGGLIDTHALIDALRQRKFAGVVLDVYETEDNQIFEDYSDDVLRSVVVPVLLSFPNVVITSHQAFFTRTALQSIAI
;
A
#
# COMPACT_ATOMS: atom_id res chain seq x y z
N MET A 1 5.73 -10.38 29.16
CA MET A 1 5.20 -9.07 28.73
C MET A 1 3.74 -9.23 28.32
N LYS A 2 2.85 -8.37 28.83
CA LYS A 2 1.43 -8.38 28.46
C LYS A 2 1.18 -7.44 27.28
N ILE A 3 0.60 -7.96 26.20
CA ILE A 3 0.36 -7.24 24.95
C ILE A 3 -1.12 -7.21 24.65
N THR A 4 -1.70 -6.03 24.42
CA THR A 4 -3.04 -5.89 23.86
C THR A 4 -2.93 -5.73 22.36
N PHE A 5 -3.49 -6.68 21.60
CA PHE A 5 -3.41 -6.76 20.15
C PHE A 5 -4.73 -6.27 19.55
N TYR A 6 -4.72 -5.10 18.93
CA TYR A 6 -5.89 -4.45 18.35
C TYR A 6 -6.09 -4.80 16.86
N GLY A 7 -7.35 -4.77 16.41
CA GLY A 7 -7.72 -5.02 15.03
C GLY A 7 -7.35 -6.43 14.57
N THR A 8 -7.51 -7.41 15.48
CA THR A 8 -7.19 -8.81 15.20
C THR A 8 -8.10 -9.39 14.13
N ARG A 9 -7.51 -10.12 13.20
CA ARG A 9 -8.21 -10.88 12.16
C ARG A 9 -7.83 -12.35 12.25
N ASP A 10 -8.61 -13.23 11.66
CA ASP A 10 -8.38 -14.69 11.70
C ASP A 10 -6.98 -15.09 11.23
N TYR A 11 -6.44 -14.39 10.24
CA TYR A 11 -5.09 -14.65 9.75
C TYR A 11 -3.98 -14.29 10.75
N ASP A 12 -4.22 -13.35 11.68
CA ASP A 12 -3.25 -13.01 12.72
C ASP A 12 -3.06 -14.20 13.69
N HIS A 13 -4.14 -14.89 14.02
CA HIS A 13 -4.10 -16.06 14.90
C HIS A 13 -3.21 -17.19 14.36
N LEU A 14 -3.11 -17.34 13.03
CA LEU A 14 -2.25 -18.37 12.41
C LEU A 14 -0.77 -18.22 12.78
N TYR A 15 -0.33 -17.03 13.11
CA TYR A 15 1.07 -16.71 13.40
C TYR A 15 1.30 -16.31 14.86
N PHE A 16 0.43 -15.49 15.43
CA PHE A 16 0.63 -14.93 16.77
C PHE A 16 0.19 -15.87 17.89
N ASP A 17 -0.75 -16.81 17.68
CA ASP A 17 -1.10 -17.80 18.69
C ASP A 17 0.07 -18.75 18.97
N VAL A 18 0.86 -19.08 17.94
CA VAL A 18 2.07 -19.90 18.09
C VAL A 18 3.10 -19.19 18.97
N LEU A 19 3.29 -17.88 18.75
CA LEU A 19 4.21 -17.06 19.54
C LEU A 19 3.72 -16.86 20.99
N ALA A 20 2.41 -16.68 21.17
CA ALA A 20 1.81 -16.55 22.49
C ALA A 20 1.94 -17.85 23.32
N ALA A 21 1.90 -19.01 22.65
CA ALA A 21 2.03 -20.31 23.28
C ALA A 21 3.49 -20.71 23.59
N ASP A 22 4.48 -20.07 22.96
CA ASP A 22 5.89 -20.40 23.14
C ASP A 22 6.49 -19.67 24.36
N PRO A 23 6.92 -20.42 25.40
CA PRO A 23 7.50 -19.84 26.60
C PRO A 23 8.79 -19.03 26.37
N GLU A 24 9.50 -19.27 25.27
CA GLU A 24 10.72 -18.54 24.93
C GLU A 24 10.44 -17.05 24.73
N TYR A 25 9.31 -16.70 24.12
CA TYR A 25 8.94 -15.30 23.91
C TYR A 25 8.33 -14.65 25.16
N GLY A 26 7.75 -15.42 26.10
CA GLY A 26 7.19 -14.92 27.35
C GLY A 26 6.13 -13.84 27.18
N CYS A 27 5.35 -13.93 26.10
CA CYS A 27 4.30 -12.98 25.74
C CYS A 27 2.91 -13.50 26.14
N ASP A 28 2.15 -12.66 26.84
CA ASP A 28 0.72 -12.86 27.14
C ASP A 28 -0.06 -11.92 26.22
N ILE A 29 -0.65 -12.46 25.12
CA ILE A 29 -1.31 -11.67 24.09
C ILE A 29 -2.83 -11.73 24.28
N ARG A 30 -3.43 -10.57 24.51
CA ARG A 30 -4.88 -10.39 24.51
C ARG A 30 -5.34 -9.85 23.17
N PHE A 31 -6.03 -10.65 22.40
CA PHE A 31 -6.54 -10.30 21.07
C PHE A 31 -7.88 -9.54 21.17
N LEU A 32 -7.99 -8.42 20.45
CA LEU A 32 -9.19 -7.59 20.33
C LEU A 32 -9.52 -7.37 18.86
N ALA A 33 -10.74 -7.71 18.45
CA ALA A 33 -11.22 -7.43 17.08
C ALA A 33 -11.37 -5.92 16.81
N ALA A 34 -11.62 -5.12 17.87
CA ALA A 34 -11.73 -3.67 17.75
C ALA A 34 -10.40 -3.04 17.34
N ASN A 35 -10.45 -2.04 16.44
CA ASN A 35 -9.30 -1.22 16.10
C ASN A 35 -8.93 -0.30 17.29
N LEU A 36 -7.67 0.14 17.31
CA LEU A 36 -7.22 1.14 18.28
C LEU A 36 -7.72 2.53 17.86
N ASP A 37 -8.50 3.14 18.73
CA ASP A 37 -9.00 4.51 18.64
C ASP A 37 -9.17 5.11 20.04
N LYS A 38 -9.72 6.33 20.14
CA LYS A 38 -9.94 7.03 21.41
C LYS A 38 -10.91 6.28 22.37
N ASP A 39 -11.88 5.55 21.82
CA ASP A 39 -12.92 4.86 22.58
C ASP A 39 -12.44 3.48 23.06
N THR A 40 -11.56 2.84 22.30
CA THR A 40 -11.01 1.51 22.57
C THR A 40 -9.66 1.54 23.30
N ALA A 41 -8.90 2.64 23.26
CA ALA A 41 -7.61 2.76 23.93
C ALA A 41 -7.61 2.38 25.42
N PRO A 42 -8.67 2.68 26.24
CA PRO A 42 -8.74 2.25 27.64
C PRO A 42 -8.73 0.73 27.84
N LEU A 43 -9.09 -0.04 26.80
CA LEU A 43 -9.05 -1.51 26.85
C LEU A 43 -7.62 -2.07 26.97
N ALA A 44 -6.58 -1.25 26.74
CA ALA A 44 -5.18 -1.63 26.96
C ALA A 44 -4.79 -1.70 28.45
N ALA A 45 -5.68 -1.31 29.37
CA ALA A 45 -5.41 -1.32 30.81
C ALA A 45 -4.94 -2.71 31.28
N GLY A 46 -3.84 -2.72 32.06
CA GLY A 46 -3.17 -3.93 32.55
C GLY A 46 -2.19 -4.56 31.56
N GLY A 47 -2.06 -4.01 30.34
CA GLY A 47 -1.03 -4.35 29.37
C GLY A 47 0.19 -3.44 29.48
N GLU A 48 1.34 -3.94 29.07
CA GLU A 48 2.60 -3.18 28.99
C GLU A 48 2.86 -2.66 27.57
N ALA A 49 2.34 -3.38 26.58
CA ALA A 49 2.47 -3.08 25.17
C ALA A 49 1.13 -3.14 24.44
N VAL A 50 1.04 -2.39 23.36
CA VAL A 50 -0.04 -2.44 22.39
C VAL A 50 0.53 -2.85 21.05
N CYS A 51 -0.10 -3.83 20.37
CA CYS A 51 0.16 -4.15 18.98
C CYS A 51 -0.97 -3.59 18.11
N ALA A 52 -0.62 -2.82 17.07
CA ALA A 52 -1.57 -2.13 16.20
C ALA A 52 -1.16 -2.20 14.73
N PHE A 53 -2.08 -1.86 13.83
CA PHE A 53 -1.85 -1.90 12.38
C PHE A 53 -1.96 -0.52 11.73
N VAL A 54 -1.88 -0.45 10.40
CA VAL A 54 -1.84 0.82 9.63
C VAL A 54 -3.12 1.67 9.79
N ASN A 55 -4.25 1.04 10.08
CA ASN A 55 -5.56 1.67 10.29
C ASN A 55 -5.85 2.05 11.75
N ALA A 56 -4.88 1.88 12.65
CA ALA A 56 -5.01 2.29 14.05
C ALA A 56 -4.87 3.82 14.17
N ASP A 57 -5.62 4.41 15.09
CA ASP A 57 -5.42 5.81 15.47
C ASP A 57 -4.26 5.92 16.47
N GLY A 58 -3.15 6.46 16.03
CA GLY A 58 -1.98 6.78 16.85
C GLY A 58 -1.85 8.28 17.16
N SER A 59 -2.96 9.02 17.17
CA SER A 59 -2.98 10.44 17.49
C SER A 59 -2.64 10.74 18.96
N ALA A 60 -2.29 11.99 19.26
CA ALA A 60 -1.92 12.41 20.60
C ALA A 60 -2.94 12.02 21.70
N PRO A 61 -4.28 12.22 21.54
CA PRO A 61 -5.25 11.82 22.57
C PRO A 61 -5.26 10.31 22.85
N VAL A 62 -5.07 9.48 21.83
CA VAL A 62 -5.00 8.02 21.98
C VAL A 62 -3.73 7.62 22.74
N LEU A 63 -2.58 8.18 22.35
CA LEU A 63 -1.31 7.92 23.02
C LEU A 63 -1.30 8.38 24.48
N GLU A 64 -1.91 9.52 24.79
CA GLU A 64 -2.10 10.01 26.17
C GLU A 64 -2.94 9.04 26.99
N THR A 65 -4.01 8.49 26.41
CA THR A 65 -4.85 7.48 27.06
C THR A 65 -4.06 6.19 27.30
N LEU A 66 -3.32 5.70 26.30
CA LEU A 66 -2.47 4.52 26.44
C LEU A 66 -1.41 4.69 27.54
N ALA A 67 -0.76 5.85 27.60
CA ALA A 67 0.21 6.14 28.65
C ALA A 67 -0.45 6.18 30.06
N ALA A 68 -1.64 6.78 30.17
CA ALA A 68 -2.38 6.86 31.42
C ALA A 68 -2.78 5.47 31.98
N VAL A 69 -3.02 4.48 31.09
CA VAL A 69 -3.32 3.09 31.51
C VAL A 69 -2.06 2.21 31.65
N GLY A 70 -0.87 2.79 31.51
CA GLY A 70 0.40 2.12 31.82
C GLY A 70 1.16 1.52 30.62
N VAL A 71 0.68 1.70 29.40
CA VAL A 71 1.35 1.22 28.18
C VAL A 71 2.66 1.97 27.97
N LYS A 72 3.74 1.23 27.62
CA LYS A 72 5.09 1.74 27.38
C LYS A 72 5.56 1.48 25.93
N LEU A 73 4.97 0.53 25.23
CA LEU A 73 5.37 0.13 23.88
C LEU A 73 4.16 0.17 22.95
N LEU A 74 4.36 0.76 21.77
CA LEU A 74 3.45 0.65 20.62
C LEU A 74 4.18 -0.13 19.52
N LEU A 75 3.71 -1.33 19.24
CA LEU A 75 4.27 -2.26 18.27
C LEU A 75 3.43 -2.19 16.99
N LEU A 76 3.98 -1.66 15.92
CA LEU A 76 3.32 -1.60 14.62
C LEU A 76 3.66 -2.84 13.81
N ARG A 77 2.67 -3.71 13.56
CA ARG A 77 2.83 -4.90 12.70
C ARG A 77 2.84 -4.54 11.21
N CYS A 78 3.50 -3.43 10.86
CA CYS A 78 3.62 -2.89 9.50
C CYS A 78 4.88 -2.04 9.38
N ALA A 79 5.22 -1.66 8.14
CA ALA A 79 6.36 -0.79 7.85
C ALA A 79 6.01 0.72 7.99
N GLY A 80 4.76 1.09 7.64
CA GLY A 80 4.27 2.46 7.73
C GLY A 80 4.00 2.89 9.17
N PHE A 81 4.16 4.19 9.45
CA PHE A 81 3.89 4.80 10.76
C PHE A 81 3.29 6.21 10.65
N ASN A 82 2.75 6.55 9.48
CA ASN A 82 2.16 7.88 9.22
C ASN A 82 0.93 8.15 10.10
N ASN A 83 0.30 7.11 10.63
CA ASN A 83 -0.84 7.14 11.53
C ASN A 83 -0.46 7.38 13.00
N VAL A 84 0.83 7.61 13.33
CA VAL A 84 1.31 7.78 14.70
C VAL A 84 1.96 9.16 14.87
N ASP A 85 1.48 9.92 15.87
CA ASP A 85 2.13 11.14 16.33
C ASP A 85 3.37 10.80 17.19
N LEU A 86 4.54 10.76 16.53
CA LEU A 86 5.80 10.41 17.20
C LEU A 86 6.22 11.40 18.28
N ASP A 87 5.87 12.68 18.14
CA ASP A 87 6.17 13.70 19.15
C ASP A 87 5.30 13.50 20.38
N ALA A 88 4.02 13.17 20.20
CA ALA A 88 3.15 12.78 21.32
C ALA A 88 3.63 11.48 21.97
N ALA A 89 4.00 10.46 21.21
CA ALA A 89 4.54 9.21 21.75
C ALA A 89 5.76 9.47 22.66
N LYS A 90 6.67 10.33 22.19
CA LYS A 90 7.86 10.74 22.95
C LYS A 90 7.49 11.48 24.24
N ARG A 91 6.52 12.43 24.19
CA ARG A 91 6.05 13.15 25.39
C ARG A 91 5.38 12.21 26.39
N CYS A 92 4.65 11.20 25.91
CA CYS A 92 3.97 10.20 26.73
C CYS A 92 4.94 9.09 27.26
N GLY A 93 6.19 9.07 26.83
CA GLY A 93 7.16 8.03 27.20
C GLY A 93 6.83 6.66 26.58
N ILE A 94 6.12 6.64 25.43
CA ILE A 94 5.82 5.43 24.68
C ILE A 94 6.88 5.23 23.60
N THR A 95 7.55 4.07 23.61
CA THR A 95 8.46 3.66 22.56
C THR A 95 7.66 3.05 21.40
N VAL A 96 7.86 3.57 20.18
CA VAL A 96 7.21 3.05 18.97
C VAL A 96 8.19 2.16 18.21
N LEU A 97 7.80 0.91 17.98
CA LEU A 97 8.55 -0.06 17.17
C LEU A 97 7.72 -0.46 15.95
N ARG A 98 8.39 -0.83 14.87
CA ARG A 98 7.73 -1.26 13.63
C ARG A 98 8.51 -2.36 12.93
N VAL A 99 7.89 -3.03 11.97
CA VAL A 99 8.57 -4.00 11.09
C VAL A 99 9.00 -3.29 9.81
N PRO A 100 10.28 -2.94 9.64
CA PRO A 100 10.74 -2.03 8.57
C PRO A 100 10.76 -2.67 7.17
N GLY A 101 10.63 -3.98 7.06
CA GLY A 101 10.67 -4.66 5.76
C GLY A 101 10.45 -6.16 5.91
N TYR A 102 9.22 -6.59 5.70
CA TYR A 102 8.79 -7.99 5.87
C TYR A 102 8.73 -8.79 4.55
N SER A 103 8.48 -8.15 3.41
CA SER A 103 8.56 -8.76 2.06
C SER A 103 8.45 -7.68 0.97
N PRO A 104 9.55 -7.04 0.59
CA PRO A 104 9.56 -6.09 -0.53
C PRO A 104 9.10 -6.73 -1.84
N GLU A 105 9.45 -8.00 -2.03
CA GLU A 105 9.11 -8.79 -3.21
C GLU A 105 7.58 -8.96 -3.34
N ALA A 106 6.88 -9.28 -2.25
CA ALA A 106 5.42 -9.45 -2.26
C ALA A 106 4.71 -8.19 -2.79
N VAL A 107 5.13 -7.01 -2.34
CA VAL A 107 4.54 -5.73 -2.78
C VAL A 107 4.88 -5.47 -4.26
N ALA A 108 6.11 -5.74 -4.69
CA ALA A 108 6.52 -5.55 -6.09
C ALA A 108 5.81 -6.54 -7.04
N GLU A 109 5.67 -7.80 -6.64
CA GLU A 109 4.93 -8.82 -7.38
C GLU A 109 3.45 -8.44 -7.51
N HIS A 110 2.82 -7.96 -6.43
CA HIS A 110 1.44 -7.48 -6.45
C HIS A 110 1.28 -6.28 -7.39
N ALA A 111 2.20 -5.31 -7.33
CA ALA A 111 2.21 -4.14 -8.21
C ALA A 111 2.26 -4.57 -9.70
N MET A 112 3.14 -5.51 -10.05
CA MET A 112 3.22 -6.04 -11.40
C MET A 112 1.98 -6.87 -11.78
N ALA A 113 1.44 -7.69 -10.87
CA ALA A 113 0.22 -8.45 -11.11
C ALA A 113 -0.96 -7.54 -11.43
N LEU A 114 -1.13 -6.45 -10.68
CA LEU A 114 -2.15 -5.43 -10.93
C LEU A 114 -1.91 -4.72 -12.26
N ALA A 115 -0.66 -4.34 -12.57
CA ALA A 115 -0.30 -3.72 -13.84
C ALA A 115 -0.68 -4.62 -15.03
N MET A 116 -0.39 -5.92 -14.93
CA MET A 116 -0.76 -6.90 -15.96
C MET A 116 -2.26 -7.14 -16.03
N ALA A 117 -2.96 -7.16 -14.89
CA ALA A 117 -4.42 -7.29 -14.84
C ALA A 117 -5.12 -6.12 -15.55
N ALA A 118 -4.66 -4.89 -15.32
CA ALA A 118 -5.16 -3.70 -16.01
C ALA A 118 -4.77 -3.69 -17.50
N ASN A 119 -3.49 -3.95 -17.82
CA ASN A 119 -3.00 -3.98 -19.19
C ASN A 119 -3.77 -4.98 -20.05
N ARG A 120 -3.94 -6.20 -19.57
CA ARG A 120 -4.57 -7.30 -20.34
C ARG A 120 -6.06 -7.42 -20.07
N ARG A 121 -6.66 -6.46 -19.33
CA ARG A 121 -8.11 -6.43 -18.99
C ARG A 121 -8.59 -7.73 -18.34
N ILE A 122 -7.77 -8.36 -17.48
CA ILE A 122 -8.04 -9.70 -16.94
C ILE A 122 -9.36 -9.74 -16.17
N CYS A 123 -9.61 -8.76 -15.28
CA CYS A 123 -10.86 -8.70 -14.50
C CYS A 123 -12.10 -8.60 -15.42
N LYS A 124 -12.03 -7.75 -16.44
CA LYS A 124 -13.12 -7.60 -17.43
C LYS A 124 -13.31 -8.87 -18.25
N ALA A 125 -12.22 -9.49 -18.71
CA ALA A 125 -12.28 -10.72 -19.48
C ALA A 125 -12.92 -11.87 -18.68
N TYR A 126 -12.52 -12.00 -17.40
CA TYR A 126 -13.09 -12.99 -16.48
C TYR A 126 -14.62 -12.81 -16.33
N ILE A 127 -15.09 -11.59 -16.08
CA ILE A 127 -16.53 -11.29 -15.96
C ILE A 127 -17.27 -11.58 -17.25
N LYS A 128 -16.70 -11.20 -18.42
CA LYS A 128 -17.32 -11.48 -19.75
C LYS A 128 -17.53 -12.97 -19.94
N VAL A 129 -16.50 -13.79 -19.71
CA VAL A 129 -16.59 -15.25 -19.88
C VAL A 129 -17.60 -15.87 -18.92
N ARG A 130 -17.65 -15.43 -17.65
CA ARG A 130 -18.70 -15.87 -16.70
C ARG A 130 -20.13 -15.59 -17.18
N ASN A 131 -20.31 -14.54 -17.98
CA ASN A 131 -21.58 -14.17 -18.59
C ASN A 131 -21.74 -14.75 -20.00
N ASN A 132 -21.00 -15.80 -20.36
CA ASN A 132 -21.02 -16.46 -21.68
C ASN A 132 -20.70 -15.51 -22.86
N ASN A 133 -19.97 -14.41 -22.61
CA ASN A 133 -19.54 -13.48 -23.65
C ASN A 133 -18.03 -13.70 -23.95
N PHE A 134 -17.76 -14.33 -25.08
CA PHE A 134 -16.41 -14.68 -25.54
C PHE A 134 -15.83 -13.67 -26.56
N ALA A 135 -16.52 -12.56 -26.84
CA ALA A 135 -16.04 -11.54 -27.76
C ALA A 135 -14.81 -10.81 -27.21
N LEU A 136 -13.86 -10.49 -28.08
CA LEU A 136 -12.59 -9.84 -27.72
C LEU A 136 -12.69 -8.31 -27.64
N ASP A 137 -13.84 -7.74 -28.01
CA ASP A 137 -14.03 -6.28 -27.99
C ASP A 137 -13.79 -5.67 -26.60
N GLY A 138 -12.90 -4.65 -26.59
CA GLY A 138 -12.51 -3.93 -25.38
C GLY A 138 -11.56 -4.70 -24.45
N LEU A 139 -10.90 -5.77 -24.95
CA LEU A 139 -9.88 -6.55 -24.23
C LEU A 139 -8.47 -6.33 -24.78
N LEU A 140 -8.29 -5.43 -25.76
CA LEU A 140 -6.99 -5.14 -26.34
C LEU A 140 -6.03 -4.58 -25.26
N GLY A 141 -4.86 -5.18 -25.16
CA GLY A 141 -3.76 -4.75 -24.30
C GLY A 141 -2.48 -4.49 -25.09
N HIS A 142 -1.41 -4.14 -24.38
CA HIS A 142 -0.10 -3.87 -24.94
C HIS A 142 0.91 -4.93 -24.52
N THR A 143 1.95 -5.14 -25.34
CA THR A 143 3.12 -5.93 -24.97
C THR A 143 4.09 -5.06 -24.19
N LEU A 144 4.52 -5.51 -23.00
CA LEU A 144 5.48 -4.76 -22.18
C LEU A 144 6.92 -4.98 -22.59
N TYR A 145 7.25 -6.09 -23.27
CA TYR A 145 8.58 -6.33 -23.80
C TYR A 145 9.01 -5.21 -24.75
N GLY A 146 10.20 -4.65 -24.51
CA GLY A 146 10.74 -3.53 -25.28
C GLY A 146 10.17 -2.15 -24.91
N SER A 147 9.18 -2.06 -24.01
CA SER A 147 8.64 -0.79 -23.53
C SER A 147 9.46 -0.23 -22.35
N ALA A 148 9.13 0.98 -21.88
CA ALA A 148 9.81 1.66 -20.79
C ALA A 148 9.01 1.57 -19.49
N ALA A 149 9.67 1.18 -18.39
CA ALA A 149 9.15 1.26 -17.03
C ALA A 149 9.80 2.42 -16.29
N GLY A 150 9.00 3.23 -15.57
CA GLY A 150 9.44 4.30 -14.68
C GLY A 150 9.21 3.89 -13.23
N ILE A 151 10.28 3.76 -12.47
CA ILE A 151 10.24 3.42 -11.04
C ILE A 151 10.51 4.68 -10.22
N VAL A 152 9.52 5.13 -9.46
CA VAL A 152 9.61 6.29 -8.58
C VAL A 152 9.82 5.81 -7.14
N GLY A 153 11.01 6.01 -6.62
CA GLY A 153 11.49 5.42 -5.37
C GLY A 153 12.21 4.10 -5.61
N THR A 154 13.50 4.04 -5.28
CA THR A 154 14.39 2.87 -5.50
C THR A 154 14.81 2.20 -4.20
N GLY A 155 14.00 2.31 -3.15
CA GLY A 155 14.13 1.54 -1.93
C GLY A 155 13.99 0.02 -2.18
N ARG A 156 13.80 -0.76 -1.14
CA ARG A 156 13.72 -2.23 -1.26
C ARG A 156 12.63 -2.68 -2.26
N ILE A 157 11.41 -2.12 -2.17
CA ILE A 157 10.27 -2.47 -3.02
C ILE A 157 10.52 -2.02 -4.47
N GLY A 158 10.92 -0.74 -4.67
CA GLY A 158 11.21 -0.25 -6.02
C GLY A 158 12.34 -0.98 -6.69
N ALA A 159 13.36 -1.43 -5.93
CA ALA A 159 14.44 -2.26 -6.46
C ALA A 159 13.93 -3.65 -6.90
N ALA A 160 13.02 -4.27 -6.15
CA ALA A 160 12.39 -5.52 -6.55
C ALA A 160 11.53 -5.33 -7.81
N MET A 161 10.72 -4.26 -7.87
CA MET A 161 9.91 -3.93 -9.06
C MET A 161 10.78 -3.66 -10.29
N ALA A 162 11.90 -2.95 -10.13
CA ALA A 162 12.84 -2.72 -11.22
C ALA A 162 13.38 -4.04 -11.82
N ARG A 163 13.75 -5.01 -10.97
CA ARG A 163 14.19 -6.33 -11.42
C ARG A 163 13.09 -7.10 -12.16
N ILE A 164 11.85 -7.03 -11.66
CA ILE A 164 10.70 -7.64 -12.32
C ILE A 164 10.51 -7.02 -13.71
N CYS A 165 10.55 -5.68 -13.83
CA CYS A 165 10.45 -4.99 -15.13
C CYS A 165 11.59 -5.38 -16.08
N CYS A 166 12.82 -5.51 -15.59
CA CYS A 166 13.95 -6.03 -16.40
C CYS A 166 13.66 -7.46 -16.89
N GLY A 167 13.09 -8.33 -16.03
CA GLY A 167 12.69 -9.70 -16.38
C GLY A 167 11.61 -9.74 -17.49
N PHE A 168 10.77 -8.71 -17.57
CA PHE A 168 9.82 -8.52 -18.67
C PHE A 168 10.47 -7.98 -19.96
N GLY A 169 11.77 -7.73 -19.95
CA GLY A 169 12.50 -7.15 -21.11
C GLY A 169 12.21 -5.67 -21.33
N MET A 170 11.80 -4.95 -20.28
CA MET A 170 11.57 -3.50 -20.31
C MET A 170 12.88 -2.72 -20.12
N THR A 171 12.96 -1.52 -20.70
CA THR A 171 13.97 -0.52 -20.30
C THR A 171 13.50 0.16 -19.02
N VAL A 172 14.33 0.13 -17.95
CA VAL A 172 13.92 0.68 -16.66
C VAL A 172 14.55 2.05 -16.42
N LEU A 173 13.70 3.07 -16.26
CA LEU A 173 14.04 4.40 -15.79
C LEU A 173 13.75 4.48 -14.29
N ALA A 174 14.62 5.14 -13.53
CA ALA A 174 14.45 5.29 -12.09
C ALA A 174 14.58 6.75 -11.66
N TYR A 175 13.76 7.15 -10.70
CA TYR A 175 13.87 8.43 -10.01
C TYR A 175 13.88 8.18 -8.50
N ASP A 176 14.87 8.73 -7.82
CA ASP A 176 14.99 8.76 -6.37
C ASP A 176 15.92 9.91 -5.96
N GLN A 177 15.75 10.43 -4.75
CA GLN A 177 16.71 11.38 -4.16
C GLN A 177 18.08 10.71 -3.92
N TYR A 178 18.06 9.42 -3.57
CA TYR A 178 19.24 8.63 -3.28
C TYR A 178 19.33 7.44 -4.23
N ARG A 179 20.37 7.40 -5.08
CA ARG A 179 20.59 6.28 -6.00
C ARG A 179 20.90 5.00 -5.20
N ASN A 180 20.21 3.93 -5.56
CA ASN A 180 20.45 2.61 -4.97
C ASN A 180 21.59 1.90 -5.72
N PRO A 181 22.75 1.64 -5.10
CA PRO A 181 23.89 0.99 -5.75
C PRO A 181 23.55 -0.42 -6.27
N ALA A 182 22.61 -1.11 -5.61
CA ALA A 182 22.19 -2.46 -6.02
C ALA A 182 21.44 -2.51 -7.39
N LEU A 183 21.15 -1.34 -7.97
CA LEU A 183 20.50 -1.20 -9.28
C LEU A 183 21.47 -0.67 -10.36
N GLU A 184 22.74 -0.51 -10.05
CA GLU A 184 23.76 -0.08 -11.01
C GLU A 184 23.82 -1.05 -12.20
N GLY A 185 23.77 -0.52 -13.41
CA GLY A 185 23.73 -1.31 -14.65
C GLY A 185 22.38 -1.93 -14.99
N LEU A 186 21.40 -1.93 -14.06
CA LEU A 186 20.05 -2.44 -14.30
C LEU A 186 19.06 -1.34 -14.69
N VAL A 187 19.23 -0.13 -14.16
CA VAL A 187 18.33 0.99 -14.41
C VAL A 187 19.09 2.24 -14.84
N ARG A 188 18.42 3.12 -15.55
CA ARG A 188 18.91 4.46 -15.87
C ARG A 188 18.24 5.49 -14.98
N TYR A 189 19.00 6.14 -14.08
CA TYR A 189 18.49 7.22 -13.26
C TYR A 189 18.31 8.51 -14.08
N VAL A 190 17.11 9.08 -13.99
CA VAL A 190 16.68 10.28 -14.72
C VAL A 190 15.92 11.24 -13.80
N GLY A 191 15.66 12.45 -14.27
CA GLY A 191 14.73 13.35 -13.61
C GLY A 191 13.27 12.85 -13.67
N LEU A 192 12.44 13.27 -12.70
CA LEU A 192 11.03 12.85 -12.65
C LEU A 192 10.29 13.19 -13.93
N GLU A 193 10.47 14.39 -14.47
CA GLU A 193 9.82 14.83 -15.70
C GLU A 193 10.18 13.92 -16.89
N GLU A 194 11.48 13.59 -17.09
CA GLU A 194 11.92 12.68 -18.14
C GLU A 194 11.29 11.29 -17.97
N LEU A 195 11.24 10.78 -16.73
CA LEU A 195 10.61 9.49 -16.43
C LEU A 195 9.14 9.50 -16.84
N LEU A 196 8.37 10.52 -16.40
CA LEU A 196 6.95 10.62 -16.68
C LEU A 196 6.65 10.72 -18.18
N ARG A 197 7.45 11.49 -18.93
CA ARG A 197 7.28 11.65 -20.40
C ARG A 197 7.62 10.40 -21.19
N THR A 198 8.46 9.52 -20.63
CA THR A 198 9.04 8.40 -21.38
C THR A 198 8.37 7.06 -21.05
N ALA A 199 7.96 6.85 -19.80
CA ALA A 199 7.54 5.56 -19.33
C ALA A 199 6.15 5.14 -19.85
N ASP A 200 6.03 3.88 -20.23
CA ASP A 200 4.77 3.20 -20.59
C ASP A 200 4.10 2.60 -19.34
N LEU A 201 4.89 2.34 -18.29
CA LEU A 201 4.44 1.91 -16.96
C LEU A 201 5.15 2.78 -15.92
N VAL A 202 4.38 3.47 -15.06
CA VAL A 202 4.92 4.25 -13.93
C VAL A 202 4.46 3.61 -12.64
N SER A 203 5.42 3.24 -11.78
CA SER A 203 5.14 2.58 -10.49
C SER A 203 5.75 3.35 -9.34
N LEU A 204 4.90 3.67 -8.33
CA LEU A 204 5.26 4.50 -7.20
C LEU A 204 5.66 3.63 -6.00
N HIS A 205 6.87 3.85 -5.47
CA HIS A 205 7.46 3.11 -4.34
C HIS A 205 8.20 4.03 -3.36
N CYS A 206 7.94 5.34 -3.44
CA CYS A 206 8.49 6.32 -2.50
C CYS A 206 7.58 6.50 -1.27
N PRO A 207 8.10 6.97 -0.12
CA PRO A 207 7.29 7.29 1.04
C PRO A 207 6.45 8.54 0.78
N LEU A 208 5.35 8.68 1.53
CA LEU A 208 4.59 9.92 1.61
C LEU A 208 5.26 10.87 2.61
N THR A 209 5.72 11.99 2.12
CA THR A 209 6.30 13.11 2.90
C THR A 209 5.68 14.42 2.42
N PRO A 210 5.90 15.55 3.09
CA PRO A 210 5.44 16.84 2.57
C PRO A 210 5.89 17.12 1.13
N GLU A 211 7.11 16.67 0.76
CA GLU A 211 7.68 16.90 -0.58
C GLU A 211 7.14 15.95 -1.65
N THR A 212 6.61 14.78 -1.25
CA THR A 212 6.05 13.79 -2.18
C THR A 212 4.52 13.79 -2.18
N HIS A 213 3.89 14.55 -1.28
CA HIS A 213 2.44 14.71 -1.27
C HIS A 213 1.99 15.32 -2.60
N HIS A 214 1.06 14.63 -3.27
CA HIS A 214 0.54 14.99 -4.60
C HIS A 214 1.65 15.17 -5.66
N MET A 215 2.76 14.42 -5.56
CA MET A 215 3.81 14.46 -6.58
C MET A 215 3.31 14.05 -7.97
N ILE A 216 2.21 13.31 -8.03
CA ILE A 216 1.46 12.98 -9.25
C ILE A 216 0.19 13.86 -9.23
N ASP A 217 0.39 15.13 -9.50
CA ASP A 217 -0.64 16.15 -9.67
C ASP A 217 -1.11 16.27 -11.12
N ALA A 218 -1.93 17.28 -11.43
CA ALA A 218 -2.45 17.52 -12.77
C ALA A 218 -1.35 17.76 -13.82
N ASP A 219 -0.27 18.46 -13.45
CA ASP A 219 0.82 18.75 -14.38
C ASP A 219 1.69 17.50 -14.61
N ALA A 220 1.98 16.74 -13.58
CA ALA A 220 2.66 15.44 -13.68
C ALA A 220 1.85 14.46 -14.55
N ILE A 221 0.54 14.35 -14.32
CA ILE A 221 -0.37 13.52 -15.13
C ILE A 221 -0.36 13.97 -16.59
N LYS A 222 -0.40 15.28 -16.87
CA LYS A 222 -0.34 15.82 -18.22
C LYS A 222 0.94 15.45 -18.96
N MET A 223 2.08 15.37 -18.26
CA MET A 223 3.36 14.95 -18.80
C MET A 223 3.41 13.47 -19.17
N MET A 224 2.66 12.61 -18.50
CA MET A 224 2.64 11.18 -18.76
C MET A 224 2.08 10.87 -20.14
N ARG A 225 2.44 9.72 -20.69
CA ARG A 225 1.91 9.22 -21.98
C ARG A 225 0.44 8.84 -21.82
N ASP A 226 -0.38 9.08 -22.84
CA ASP A 226 -1.81 8.71 -22.82
C ASP A 226 -2.03 7.18 -22.78
N SER A 227 -1.02 6.40 -23.19
CA SER A 227 -1.03 4.94 -23.11
C SER A 227 -0.36 4.40 -21.85
N ALA A 228 0.05 5.25 -20.91
CA ALA A 228 0.75 4.83 -19.71
C ALA A 228 -0.18 4.03 -18.77
N ILE A 229 0.44 3.10 -18.02
CA ILE A 229 -0.17 2.42 -16.87
C ILE A 229 0.41 3.06 -15.62
N LEU A 230 -0.44 3.61 -14.75
CA LEU A 230 -0.05 4.17 -13.44
C LEU A 230 -0.33 3.15 -12.34
N VAL A 231 0.67 2.87 -11.51
CA VAL A 231 0.62 1.89 -10.43
C VAL A 231 0.95 2.56 -9.10
N ASN A 232 0.08 2.44 -8.11
CA ASN A 232 0.35 2.89 -6.75
C ASN A 232 0.05 1.78 -5.72
N THR A 233 1.09 1.23 -5.16
CA THR A 233 1.07 0.27 -4.03
C THR A 233 1.85 0.83 -2.83
N SER A 234 2.02 2.15 -2.77
CA SER A 234 2.79 2.82 -1.72
C SER A 234 1.90 3.58 -0.75
N ARG A 235 1.48 4.81 -1.10
CA ARG A 235 0.58 5.64 -0.29
C ARG A 235 -0.37 6.42 -1.21
N GLY A 236 -1.65 6.52 -0.80
CA GLY A 236 -2.69 7.20 -1.58
C GLY A 236 -2.36 8.65 -1.88
N GLY A 237 -1.91 9.41 -0.89
CA GLY A 237 -1.59 10.83 -1.01
C GLY A 237 -0.39 11.18 -1.91
N LEU A 238 0.25 10.21 -2.58
CA LEU A 238 1.22 10.47 -3.64
C LEU A 238 0.55 10.98 -4.93
N ILE A 239 -0.74 10.67 -5.11
CA ILE A 239 -1.52 11.05 -6.29
C ILE A 239 -2.63 11.99 -5.85
N ASP A 240 -2.76 13.14 -6.52
CA ASP A 240 -3.95 13.97 -6.40
C ASP A 240 -5.14 13.24 -7.03
N THR A 241 -6.05 12.79 -6.17
CA THR A 241 -7.22 11.99 -6.57
C THR A 241 -8.15 12.75 -7.50
N HIS A 242 -8.32 14.06 -7.32
CA HIS A 242 -9.18 14.87 -8.18
C HIS A 242 -8.57 15.02 -9.57
N ALA A 243 -7.28 15.30 -9.66
CA ALA A 243 -6.55 15.37 -10.92
C ALA A 243 -6.58 14.03 -11.66
N LEU A 244 -6.44 12.92 -10.93
CA LEU A 244 -6.54 11.58 -11.51
C LEU A 244 -7.92 11.30 -12.10
N ILE A 245 -9.01 11.61 -11.37
CA ILE A 245 -10.39 11.42 -11.85
C ILE A 245 -10.64 12.25 -13.11
N ASP A 246 -10.18 13.51 -13.15
CA ASP A 246 -10.35 14.35 -14.33
C ASP A 246 -9.58 13.84 -15.54
N ALA A 247 -8.37 13.30 -15.33
CA ALA A 247 -7.59 12.66 -16.38
C ALA A 247 -8.26 11.36 -16.89
N LEU A 248 -8.84 10.54 -16.00
CA LEU A 248 -9.58 9.34 -16.37
C LEU A 248 -10.82 9.65 -17.21
N ARG A 249 -11.55 10.73 -16.91
CA ARG A 249 -12.67 11.24 -17.73
C ARG A 249 -12.21 11.60 -19.14
N GLN A 250 -10.98 12.10 -19.29
CA GLN A 250 -10.36 12.44 -20.58
C GLN A 250 -9.70 11.22 -21.27
N ARG A 251 -9.81 10.02 -20.70
CA ARG A 251 -9.21 8.77 -21.21
C ARG A 251 -7.69 8.82 -21.29
N LYS A 252 -7.05 9.53 -20.37
CA LYS A 252 -5.60 9.76 -20.35
C LYS A 252 -4.77 8.46 -20.26
N PHE A 253 -5.22 7.44 -19.54
CA PHE A 253 -4.41 6.27 -19.20
C PHE A 253 -4.90 4.99 -19.92
N ALA A 254 -3.96 4.12 -20.30
CA ALA A 254 -4.29 2.74 -20.65
C ALA A 254 -4.80 1.96 -19.45
N GLY A 255 -4.24 2.20 -18.27
CA GLY A 255 -4.68 1.59 -17.01
C GLY A 255 -4.25 2.37 -15.80
N VAL A 256 -5.03 2.33 -14.75
CA VAL A 256 -4.67 2.83 -13.41
C VAL A 256 -4.93 1.72 -12.41
N VAL A 257 -3.95 1.41 -11.58
CA VAL A 257 -4.05 0.39 -10.55
C VAL A 257 -3.65 0.95 -9.20
N LEU A 258 -4.52 0.79 -8.24
CA LEU A 258 -4.40 1.37 -6.92
C LEU A 258 -4.62 0.27 -5.87
N ASP A 259 -3.58 -0.08 -5.12
CA ASP A 259 -3.73 -0.86 -3.89
C ASP A 259 -4.00 0.06 -2.69
N VAL A 260 -3.68 1.34 -2.88
CA VAL A 260 -3.86 2.44 -1.91
C VAL A 260 -4.47 3.66 -2.60
N TYR A 261 -5.32 4.40 -1.89
CA TYR A 261 -5.92 5.65 -2.36
C TYR A 261 -6.08 6.65 -1.20
N GLU A 262 -6.27 7.92 -1.51
CA GLU A 262 -6.12 9.02 -0.56
C GLU A 262 -7.12 9.02 0.62
N THR A 263 -8.28 8.39 0.43
CA THR A 263 -9.38 8.35 1.42
C THR A 263 -9.65 6.95 1.95
N GLU A 264 -8.63 6.08 1.97
CA GLU A 264 -8.80 4.66 2.34
C GLU A 264 -8.96 4.41 3.84
N ASP A 265 -8.45 5.30 4.70
CA ASP A 265 -8.19 5.08 6.14
C ASP A 265 -9.37 4.51 6.94
N ASN A 266 -10.61 4.82 6.55
CA ASN A 266 -11.81 4.35 7.25
C ASN A 266 -12.49 3.14 6.59
N GLN A 267 -11.93 2.58 5.51
CA GLN A 267 -12.60 1.54 4.70
C GLN A 267 -11.76 0.28 4.52
N ILE A 268 -10.44 0.36 4.74
CA ILE A 268 -9.56 -0.79 4.57
C ILE A 268 -9.84 -1.86 5.63
N PHE A 269 -9.84 -3.11 5.14
CA PHE A 269 -9.99 -4.33 5.95
C PHE A 269 -11.37 -4.53 6.59
N GLU A 270 -12.39 -3.76 6.21
CA GLU A 270 -13.77 -3.93 6.66
C GLU A 270 -14.68 -4.41 5.52
N ASP A 271 -15.73 -5.16 5.88
CA ASP A 271 -16.75 -5.62 4.93
C ASP A 271 -17.94 -4.66 4.94
N TYR A 272 -18.17 -4.03 3.78
CA TYR A 272 -19.29 -3.12 3.54
C TYR A 272 -20.25 -3.67 2.48
N SER A 273 -20.21 -4.99 2.19
CA SER A 273 -21.05 -5.59 1.13
C SER A 273 -22.54 -5.42 1.35
N ASP A 274 -22.95 -5.36 2.63
CA ASP A 274 -24.34 -5.17 3.05
C ASP A 274 -24.62 -3.76 3.60
N ASP A 275 -23.70 -2.79 3.41
CA ASP A 275 -23.81 -1.42 3.94
C ASP A 275 -23.61 -0.37 2.84
N VAL A 276 -23.93 0.87 3.15
CA VAL A 276 -23.74 2.02 2.25
C VAL A 276 -22.32 2.55 2.37
N LEU A 277 -21.54 2.42 1.30
CA LEU A 277 -20.21 2.99 1.21
C LEU A 277 -20.29 4.52 1.27
N ARG A 278 -19.75 5.14 2.31
CA ARG A 278 -19.80 6.60 2.50
C ARG A 278 -18.84 7.36 1.59
N SER A 279 -17.80 6.70 1.08
CA SER A 279 -16.86 7.32 0.15
C SER A 279 -17.52 7.56 -1.21
N VAL A 280 -17.38 8.77 -1.72
CA VAL A 280 -17.76 9.09 -3.11
C VAL A 280 -16.63 8.80 -4.11
N VAL A 281 -15.40 8.68 -3.64
CA VAL A 281 -14.19 8.52 -4.47
C VAL A 281 -14.11 7.11 -5.06
N VAL A 282 -14.24 6.08 -4.22
CA VAL A 282 -14.09 4.67 -4.65
C VAL A 282 -15.11 4.28 -5.71
N PRO A 283 -16.44 4.55 -5.56
CA PRO A 283 -17.41 4.27 -6.60
C PRO A 283 -17.12 4.98 -7.92
N VAL A 284 -16.64 6.23 -7.86
CA VAL A 284 -16.27 6.98 -9.07
C VAL A 284 -15.07 6.33 -9.76
N LEU A 285 -14.00 5.99 -9.02
CA LEU A 285 -12.83 5.31 -9.57
C LEU A 285 -13.19 3.94 -10.16
N LEU A 286 -14.02 3.14 -9.48
CA LEU A 286 -14.47 1.83 -9.97
C LEU A 286 -15.39 1.91 -11.19
N SER A 287 -16.02 3.08 -11.46
CA SER A 287 -16.82 3.29 -12.66
C SER A 287 -16.01 3.32 -13.96
N PHE A 288 -14.69 3.58 -13.87
CA PHE A 288 -13.81 3.60 -15.04
C PHE A 288 -13.37 2.18 -15.42
N PRO A 289 -13.54 1.77 -16.69
CA PRO A 289 -13.27 0.39 -17.13
C PRO A 289 -11.78 0.02 -17.17
N ASN A 290 -10.89 0.99 -16.98
CA ASN A 290 -9.44 0.86 -16.99
C ASN A 290 -8.81 1.08 -15.61
N VAL A 291 -9.63 1.13 -14.55
CA VAL A 291 -9.16 1.22 -13.17
C VAL A 291 -9.32 -0.13 -12.47
N VAL A 292 -8.31 -0.53 -11.71
CA VAL A 292 -8.34 -1.69 -10.82
C VAL A 292 -7.93 -1.22 -9.44
N ILE A 293 -8.75 -1.51 -8.43
CA ILE A 293 -8.47 -1.18 -7.03
C ILE A 293 -8.45 -2.47 -6.23
N THR A 294 -7.50 -2.56 -5.31
CA THR A 294 -7.41 -3.61 -4.29
C THR A 294 -7.36 -2.97 -2.90
N SER A 295 -7.59 -3.74 -1.85
CA SER A 295 -7.85 -3.23 -0.51
C SER A 295 -6.58 -3.20 0.36
N HIS A 296 -5.54 -2.49 -0.11
CA HIS A 296 -4.25 -2.36 0.60
C HIS A 296 -3.66 -3.73 0.98
N GLN A 297 -3.70 -4.67 0.04
CA GLN A 297 -3.36 -6.07 0.26
C GLN A 297 -2.00 -6.49 -0.34
N ALA A 298 -1.23 -5.56 -0.88
CA ALA A 298 0.04 -5.88 -1.54
C ALA A 298 1.04 -6.65 -0.65
N PHE A 299 0.94 -6.47 0.68
CA PHE A 299 1.75 -7.20 1.66
C PHE A 299 1.22 -8.60 1.96
N PHE A 300 -0.04 -8.92 1.65
CA PHE A 300 -0.78 -10.06 2.19
C PHE A 300 -0.34 -11.38 1.58
N THR A 301 0.81 -11.88 2.02
CA THR A 301 1.38 -13.18 1.66
C THR A 301 1.80 -13.95 2.93
N ARG A 302 1.86 -15.28 2.84
CA ARG A 302 2.31 -16.12 3.96
C ARG A 302 3.69 -15.69 4.47
N THR A 303 4.63 -15.46 3.55
CA THR A 303 5.99 -15.04 3.88
C THR A 303 6.02 -13.71 4.61
N ALA A 304 5.25 -12.73 4.15
CA ALA A 304 5.17 -11.43 4.79
C ALA A 304 4.56 -11.53 6.19
N LEU A 305 3.44 -12.24 6.35
CA LEU A 305 2.78 -12.40 7.65
C LEU A 305 3.68 -13.13 8.66
N GLN A 306 4.41 -14.16 8.22
CA GLN A 306 5.40 -14.84 9.05
C GLN A 306 6.52 -13.90 9.48
N SER A 307 7.07 -13.09 8.55
CA SER A 307 8.13 -12.12 8.85
C SER A 307 7.65 -10.94 9.71
N ILE A 308 6.35 -10.65 9.73
CA ILE A 308 5.77 -9.63 10.63
C ILE A 308 5.68 -10.16 12.06
N ALA A 309 5.41 -11.45 12.24
CA ALA A 309 5.21 -12.06 13.54
C ALA A 309 6.53 -12.37 14.27
N ILE A 310 7.61 -12.68 13.54
CA ILE A 310 8.94 -13.01 14.07
C ILE A 310 9.82 -11.76 14.16
#